data_62cece4ac55f6558ca8117adb1d47c80
#
_entry.id   62cece4ac55f6558ca8117adb1d47c80
#
_cell.length_a   1.000
_cell.length_b   1.000
_cell.length_c   1.000
_cell.angle_alpha   90.00
_cell.angle_beta   90.00
_cell.angle_gamma   90.00
#
_symmetry.space_group_name_H-M   'P 1'
#
loop_
_entity.id
_entity.type
_entity.pdbx_description
1 polymer ?
#
loop_
_entity_poly.entity_id
_entity_poly.type
_entity_poly.pdbx_seq_one_letter_code
_entity_poly.pdbx_strand_id
1 'polypeptide(L)'
;SELTNLDLRYEWFFGSGEYLTAGLFHKRIDRPIEAIMFTGGGDELWQTFVNAPEATVHGVELEFRKYFDPALSAPWWDGNRLYLATNYTWTQSEVTAGAGDTVALDSGTGIIQPARSLILDGSELQGQSEHIANLQFGIENTEKDLQATLIANYVSERISARGNNLRQDLMEDPGLTLDLVLRKTLRFGDTPVTLGFAARNLLDTGYDEYIEGGGGQKIHVLRYDPGVSYSFSISTEF
;
A
#
# COMPACT_ATOMS: atom_id res chain seq x y z
N SER A 1 19.08 -12.96 -3.59
CA SER A 1 17.91 -13.03 -4.50
C SER A 1 18.25 -12.40 -5.85
N GLU A 2 17.68 -12.94 -6.91
CA GLU A 2 17.72 -12.37 -8.26
C GLU A 2 16.30 -12.06 -8.71
N LEU A 3 16.12 -11.00 -9.50
CA LEU A 3 14.83 -10.56 -10.00
C LEU A 3 14.87 -10.47 -11.53
N THR A 4 13.97 -11.20 -12.18
CA THR A 4 13.65 -10.98 -13.59
C THR A 4 12.31 -10.28 -13.69
N ASN A 5 12.25 -9.16 -14.41
CA ASN A 5 11.06 -8.33 -14.56
C ASN A 5 10.73 -8.10 -16.02
N LEU A 6 9.46 -8.25 -16.37
CA LEU A 6 8.90 -7.92 -17.69
C LEU A 6 7.70 -7.01 -17.49
N ASP A 7 7.73 -5.83 -18.11
CA ASP A 7 6.67 -4.83 -18.04
C ASP A 7 6.21 -4.45 -19.45
N LEU A 8 4.91 -4.26 -19.58
CA LEU A 8 4.28 -3.66 -20.76
C LEU A 8 3.39 -2.51 -20.30
N ARG A 9 3.60 -1.31 -20.82
CA ARG A 9 2.85 -0.12 -20.44
C ARG A 9 2.29 0.58 -21.66
N TYR A 10 1.01 0.97 -21.60
CA TYR A 10 0.32 1.83 -22.53
C TYR A 10 -0.04 3.14 -21.85
N GLU A 11 0.23 4.27 -22.50
CA GLU A 11 -0.07 5.61 -22.00
C GLU A 11 -0.87 6.38 -23.03
N TRP A 12 -1.96 6.97 -22.59
CA TRP A 12 -2.81 7.82 -23.43
C TRP A 12 -3.00 9.17 -22.74
N PHE A 13 -2.41 10.20 -23.32
CA PHE A 13 -2.54 11.59 -22.91
C PHE A 13 -3.61 12.25 -23.75
N PHE A 14 -4.72 12.66 -23.17
CA PHE A 14 -5.88 13.21 -23.86
C PHE A 14 -6.18 14.65 -23.49
N GLY A 15 -5.40 15.28 -22.58
CA GLY A 15 -5.51 16.67 -22.17
C GLY A 15 -4.27 17.14 -21.42
N SER A 16 -4.21 18.42 -21.07
CA SER A 16 -3.13 18.98 -20.27
C SER A 16 -3.17 18.46 -18.84
N GLY A 17 -2.25 17.54 -18.50
CA GLY A 17 -2.23 16.84 -17.23
C GLY A 17 -3.32 15.79 -17.06
N GLU A 18 -3.99 15.40 -18.16
CA GLU A 18 -5.00 14.33 -18.20
C GLU A 18 -4.46 13.11 -18.92
N TYR A 19 -4.57 11.95 -18.31
CA TYR A 19 -4.03 10.71 -18.86
C TYR A 19 -4.73 9.46 -18.35
N LEU A 20 -4.59 8.41 -19.09
CA LEU A 20 -4.88 7.03 -18.72
C LEU A 20 -3.64 6.20 -19.00
N THR A 21 -3.20 5.45 -18.00
CA THR A 21 -2.12 4.48 -18.14
C THR A 21 -2.64 3.11 -17.79
N ALA A 22 -2.25 2.10 -18.56
CA ALA A 22 -2.49 0.69 -18.27
C ALA A 22 -1.17 -0.08 -18.40
N GLY A 23 -0.81 -0.82 -17.38
CA GLY A 23 0.40 -1.63 -17.29
C GLY A 23 0.09 -3.08 -17.00
N LEU A 24 0.92 -3.98 -17.55
CA LEU A 24 0.97 -5.40 -17.20
C LEU A 24 2.39 -5.67 -16.76
N PHE A 25 2.55 -6.43 -15.68
CA PHE A 25 3.86 -6.83 -15.22
C PHE A 25 3.91 -8.31 -14.86
N HIS A 26 5.10 -8.89 -15.02
CA HIS A 26 5.42 -10.24 -14.56
C HIS A 26 6.83 -10.22 -13.97
N LYS A 27 6.96 -10.73 -12.74
CA LYS A 27 8.23 -10.80 -12.01
C LYS A 27 8.48 -12.23 -11.56
N ARG A 28 9.71 -12.69 -11.72
CA ARG A 28 10.21 -13.93 -11.14
C ARG A 28 11.34 -13.59 -10.20
N ILE A 29 11.25 -14.08 -8.98
CA ILE A 29 12.19 -13.78 -7.90
C ILE A 29 12.83 -15.09 -7.46
N ASP A 30 14.11 -15.24 -7.73
CA ASP A 30 14.89 -16.35 -7.19
C ASP A 30 15.28 -16.01 -5.75
N ARG A 31 15.00 -16.93 -4.85
CA ARG A 31 15.33 -16.86 -3.42
C ARG A 31 14.80 -15.56 -2.76
N PRO A 32 13.49 -15.28 -2.83
CA PRO A 32 12.90 -14.19 -2.06
C PRO A 32 13.14 -14.41 -0.57
N ILE A 33 13.28 -13.30 0.16
CA ILE A 33 13.42 -13.32 1.62
C ILE A 33 12.03 -13.31 2.23
N GLU A 34 11.77 -14.30 3.09
CA GLU A 34 10.52 -14.39 3.85
C GLU A 34 10.81 -14.41 5.36
N ALA A 35 10.03 -13.67 6.12
CA ALA A 35 10.08 -13.70 7.57
C ALA A 35 9.28 -14.89 8.10
N ILE A 36 9.86 -15.65 9.02
CA ILE A 36 9.23 -16.80 9.67
C ILE A 36 9.11 -16.51 11.16
N MET A 37 7.93 -16.79 11.72
CA MET A 37 7.70 -16.69 13.14
C MET A 37 7.87 -18.02 13.83
N PHE A 38 8.51 -17.98 15.00
CA PHE A 38 8.66 -19.09 15.93
C PHE A 38 8.15 -18.71 17.31
N THR A 39 7.61 -19.66 18.04
CA THR A 39 7.48 -19.53 19.50
C THR A 39 8.71 -20.09 20.17
N GLY A 40 9.34 -19.27 21.00
CA GLY A 40 10.40 -19.71 21.90
C GLY A 40 9.87 -20.54 23.08
N GLY A 41 10.72 -20.86 24.02
CA GLY A 41 10.33 -21.53 25.27
C GLY A 41 9.60 -20.54 26.18
N GLY A 42 8.30 -20.44 26.02
CA GLY A 42 7.39 -19.47 26.68
C GLY A 42 6.42 -18.86 25.67
N ASP A 43 5.80 -17.74 26.02
CA ASP A 43 4.86 -17.02 25.14
C ASP A 43 5.56 -16.00 24.21
N GLU A 44 6.89 -16.06 24.09
CA GLU A 44 7.66 -15.13 23.27
C GLU A 44 7.61 -15.55 21.80
N LEU A 45 7.26 -14.60 20.92
CA LEU A 45 7.34 -14.73 19.47
C LEU A 45 8.74 -14.28 19.00
N TRP A 46 9.42 -15.17 18.31
CA TRP A 46 10.70 -14.89 17.65
C TRP A 46 10.50 -14.84 16.16
N GLN A 47 11.22 -13.95 15.50
CA GLN A 47 11.22 -13.82 14.06
C GLN A 47 12.62 -14.11 13.52
N THR A 48 12.69 -14.86 12.42
CA THR A 48 13.90 -15.07 11.62
C THR A 48 13.56 -14.92 10.15
N PHE A 49 14.58 -15.00 9.29
CA PHE A 49 14.40 -14.89 7.84
C PHE A 49 14.90 -16.16 7.15
N VAL A 50 14.24 -16.51 6.05
CA VAL A 50 14.66 -17.58 5.16
C VAL A 50 14.62 -17.08 3.72
N ASN A 51 15.39 -17.73 2.85
CA ASN A 51 15.22 -17.56 1.42
C ASN A 51 14.27 -18.65 0.92
N ALA A 52 13.06 -18.29 0.53
CA ALA A 52 12.17 -19.21 -0.19
C ALA A 52 12.81 -19.62 -1.54
N PRO A 53 12.46 -20.76 -2.13
CA PRO A 53 13.09 -21.20 -3.35
C PRO A 53 12.86 -20.25 -4.53
N GLU A 54 11.62 -19.95 -4.84
CA GLU A 54 11.21 -19.07 -5.93
C GLU A 54 9.87 -18.42 -5.63
N ALA A 55 9.63 -17.23 -6.18
CA ALA A 55 8.29 -16.64 -6.25
C ALA A 55 8.04 -16.03 -7.61
N THR A 56 6.78 -16.03 -8.02
CA THR A 56 6.28 -15.30 -9.18
C THR A 56 5.25 -14.26 -8.73
N VAL A 57 5.28 -13.10 -9.39
CA VAL A 57 4.34 -12.03 -9.15
C VAL A 57 3.90 -11.48 -10.50
N HIS A 58 2.61 -11.36 -10.73
CA HIS A 58 2.08 -10.73 -11.94
C HIS A 58 0.85 -9.90 -11.62
N GLY A 59 0.55 -8.95 -12.48
CA GLY A 59 -0.58 -8.08 -12.21
C GLY A 59 -0.83 -7.04 -13.27
N VAL A 60 -1.78 -6.18 -12.94
CA VAL A 60 -2.26 -5.06 -13.76
C VAL A 60 -2.17 -3.79 -12.95
N GLU A 61 -1.68 -2.73 -13.56
CA GLU A 61 -1.65 -1.39 -13.01
C GLU A 61 -2.50 -0.47 -13.90
N LEU A 62 -3.41 0.28 -13.28
CA LEU A 62 -4.21 1.30 -13.95
C LEU A 62 -3.98 2.63 -13.26
N GLU A 63 -3.79 3.68 -14.03
CA GLU A 63 -3.67 5.04 -13.53
C GLU A 63 -4.49 5.98 -14.40
N PHE A 64 -5.26 6.86 -13.78
CA PHE A 64 -6.14 7.79 -14.47
C PHE A 64 -6.12 9.15 -13.79
N ARG A 65 -6.06 10.21 -14.60
CA ARG A 65 -6.23 11.59 -14.14
C ARG A 65 -7.06 12.38 -15.11
N LYS A 66 -8.06 13.10 -14.58
CA LYS A 66 -8.94 13.95 -15.35
C LYS A 66 -9.37 15.19 -14.58
N TYR A 67 -9.48 16.28 -15.32
CA TYR A 67 -10.08 17.52 -14.84
C TYR A 67 -11.51 17.66 -15.35
N PHE A 68 -12.33 18.32 -14.54
CA PHE A 68 -13.71 18.64 -14.85
C PHE A 68 -13.95 20.12 -14.56
N ASP A 69 -14.50 20.82 -15.53
CA ASP A 69 -14.90 22.22 -15.42
C ASP A 69 -16.43 22.29 -15.35
N PRO A 70 -17.05 22.09 -14.17
CA PRO A 70 -18.49 22.19 -14.05
C PRO A 70 -18.87 23.64 -14.29
N ALA A 71 -19.76 23.88 -15.26
CA ALA A 71 -20.26 25.20 -15.64
C ALA A 71 -21.20 25.75 -14.54
N LEU A 72 -20.64 26.05 -13.36
CA LEU A 72 -21.38 26.65 -12.26
C LEU A 72 -21.29 28.16 -12.35
N SER A 73 -22.45 28.83 -12.59
CA SER A 73 -22.56 30.29 -12.68
C SER A 73 -22.51 31.00 -11.33
N ALA A 74 -21.64 30.58 -10.43
CA ALA A 74 -21.49 31.15 -9.09
C ALA A 74 -20.14 31.88 -8.99
N PRO A 75 -20.10 33.16 -8.52
CA PRO A 75 -18.84 33.92 -8.43
C PRO A 75 -17.76 33.30 -7.58
N TRP A 76 -18.13 32.50 -6.57
CA TRP A 76 -17.16 31.74 -5.74
C TRP A 76 -16.54 30.56 -6.47
N TRP A 77 -17.19 30.08 -7.56
CA TRP A 77 -16.70 28.97 -8.36
C TRP A 77 -15.72 29.41 -9.44
N ASP A 78 -15.67 30.66 -9.79
CA ASP A 78 -14.85 31.18 -10.89
C ASP A 78 -13.38 30.78 -10.79
N GLY A 79 -12.84 30.17 -11.85
CA GLY A 79 -11.49 29.63 -11.94
C GLY A 79 -11.25 28.31 -11.16
N ASN A 80 -12.26 27.76 -10.51
CA ASN A 80 -12.15 26.46 -9.86
C ASN A 80 -12.34 25.31 -10.85
N ARG A 81 -11.54 24.26 -10.71
CA ARG A 81 -11.66 22.99 -11.43
C ARG A 81 -11.74 21.84 -10.47
N LEU A 82 -12.56 20.86 -10.77
CA LEU A 82 -12.51 19.57 -10.10
C LEU A 82 -11.46 18.70 -10.75
N TYR A 83 -10.84 17.83 -9.99
CA TYR A 83 -10.01 16.78 -10.54
C TYR A 83 -10.26 15.45 -9.84
N LEU A 84 -10.07 14.40 -10.60
CA LEU A 84 -10.02 13.02 -10.15
C LEU A 84 -8.68 12.45 -10.56
N ALA A 85 -7.94 11.91 -9.61
CA ALA A 85 -6.74 11.12 -9.87
C ALA A 85 -6.89 9.80 -9.13
N THR A 86 -6.64 8.69 -9.80
CA THR A 86 -6.74 7.36 -9.21
C THR A 86 -5.68 6.45 -9.77
N ASN A 87 -5.19 5.56 -8.95
CA ASN A 87 -4.44 4.39 -9.38
C ASN A 87 -5.00 3.13 -8.72
N TYR A 88 -4.89 2.04 -9.41
CA TYR A 88 -5.30 0.73 -8.95
C TYR A 88 -4.31 -0.31 -9.44
N THR A 89 -3.85 -1.15 -8.51
CA THR A 89 -2.99 -2.29 -8.79
C THR A 89 -3.70 -3.56 -8.32
N TRP A 90 -3.84 -4.49 -9.23
CA TRP A 90 -4.17 -5.87 -8.92
C TRP A 90 -2.94 -6.74 -9.10
N THR A 91 -2.62 -7.55 -8.10
CA THR A 91 -1.42 -8.38 -8.06
C THR A 91 -1.79 -9.79 -7.63
N GLN A 92 -1.31 -10.76 -8.34
CA GLN A 92 -1.32 -12.16 -7.90
C GLN A 92 0.12 -12.63 -7.73
N SER A 93 0.41 -13.27 -6.62
CA SER A 93 1.72 -13.80 -6.32
C SER A 93 1.63 -15.26 -5.90
N GLU A 94 2.69 -16.01 -6.13
CA GLU A 94 2.79 -17.41 -5.76
C GLU A 94 4.24 -17.73 -5.38
N VAL A 95 4.42 -18.37 -4.23
CA VAL A 95 5.71 -18.91 -3.79
C VAL A 95 5.75 -20.40 -4.09
N THR A 96 6.75 -20.83 -4.83
CA THR A 96 6.97 -22.24 -5.16
C THR A 96 7.92 -22.87 -4.15
N ALA A 97 7.52 -23.98 -3.54
CA ALA A 97 8.33 -24.81 -2.67
C ALA A 97 8.24 -26.27 -3.11
N GLY A 98 9.13 -26.70 -4.00
CA GLY A 98 9.17 -28.08 -4.53
C GLY A 98 9.47 -29.13 -3.45
N ALA A 99 9.15 -30.39 -3.72
CA ALA A 99 9.36 -31.51 -2.77
C ALA A 99 10.83 -31.73 -2.39
N GLY A 100 11.76 -31.31 -3.25
CA GLY A 100 13.23 -31.46 -3.03
C GLY A 100 13.90 -30.17 -2.52
N ASP A 101 13.15 -29.08 -2.42
CA ASP A 101 13.69 -27.80 -2.04
C ASP A 101 13.99 -27.72 -0.53
N THR A 102 15.09 -27.07 -0.22
CA THR A 102 15.52 -26.87 1.17
C THR A 102 15.76 -25.40 1.43
N VAL A 103 15.53 -24.97 2.66
CA VAL A 103 15.82 -23.64 3.17
C VAL A 103 16.77 -23.73 4.35
N ALA A 104 17.67 -22.77 4.44
CA ALA A 104 18.51 -22.59 5.60
C ALA A 104 17.88 -21.56 6.54
N LEU A 105 17.68 -21.91 7.79
CA LEU A 105 17.35 -20.94 8.83
C LEU A 105 18.59 -20.11 9.14
N ASP A 106 18.50 -18.82 8.99
CA ASP A 106 19.56 -17.89 9.38
C ASP A 106 19.56 -17.71 10.91
N SER A 107 19.86 -18.78 11.59
CA SER A 107 19.99 -18.81 13.05
C SER A 107 21.45 -18.89 13.49
N GLY A 108 22.41 -18.69 12.56
CA GLY A 108 23.84 -18.90 12.85
C GLY A 108 24.20 -20.40 13.01
N THR A 109 23.24 -21.29 12.99
CA THR A 109 23.43 -22.75 13.15
C THR A 109 23.51 -23.48 11.82
N GLY A 110 23.13 -22.85 10.71
CA GLY A 110 23.14 -23.48 9.38
C GLY A 110 22.20 -24.68 9.24
N ILE A 111 21.14 -24.75 10.04
CA ILE A 111 20.16 -25.83 9.98
C ILE A 111 19.43 -25.75 8.65
N ILE A 112 19.58 -26.81 7.84
CA ILE A 112 18.86 -26.97 6.56
C ILE A 112 17.65 -27.86 6.80
N GLN A 113 16.49 -27.44 6.31
CA GLN A 113 15.25 -28.20 6.40
C GLN A 113 14.46 -28.15 5.09
N PRO A 114 13.51 -29.08 4.85
CA PRO A 114 12.64 -29.00 3.68
C PRO A 114 11.88 -27.68 3.62
N ALA A 115 11.87 -27.03 2.45
CA ALA A 115 11.18 -25.74 2.26
C ALA A 115 9.70 -25.83 2.66
N ARG A 116 9.03 -26.92 2.33
CA ARG A 116 7.61 -27.17 2.66
C ARG A 116 7.29 -27.28 4.15
N SER A 117 8.30 -27.38 5.02
CA SER A 117 8.05 -27.31 6.46
C SER A 117 7.82 -25.88 6.97
N LEU A 118 8.17 -24.88 6.19
CA LEU A 118 8.03 -23.45 6.54
C LEU A 118 7.19 -22.65 5.56
N ILE A 119 7.13 -23.10 4.30
CA ILE A 119 6.48 -22.38 3.20
C ILE A 119 5.46 -23.30 2.57
N LEU A 120 4.21 -22.90 2.56
CA LEU A 120 3.16 -23.61 1.83
C LEU A 120 3.36 -23.37 0.33
N ASP A 121 3.55 -24.46 -0.41
CA ASP A 121 3.66 -24.42 -1.87
C ASP A 121 2.39 -23.85 -2.51
N GLY A 122 2.53 -22.86 -3.38
CA GLY A 122 1.41 -22.14 -3.98
C GLY A 122 0.82 -21.01 -3.13
N SER A 123 1.40 -20.70 -1.95
CA SER A 123 0.94 -19.59 -1.14
C SER A 123 1.37 -18.23 -1.69
N GLU A 124 0.68 -17.18 -1.30
CA GLU A 124 1.03 -15.80 -1.67
C GLU A 124 2.40 -15.38 -1.16
N LEU A 125 3.07 -14.47 -1.85
CA LEU A 125 4.32 -13.87 -1.41
C LEU A 125 4.07 -12.91 -0.23
N GLN A 126 4.88 -13.02 0.80
CA GLN A 126 4.83 -12.14 1.96
C GLN A 126 4.96 -10.66 1.58
N GLY A 127 4.20 -9.80 2.25
CA GLY A 127 4.19 -8.36 2.04
C GLY A 127 3.48 -7.91 0.76
N GLN A 128 2.91 -8.84 -0.02
CA GLN A 128 2.23 -8.54 -1.28
C GLN A 128 0.72 -8.54 -1.06
N SER A 129 0.10 -7.36 -1.18
CA SER A 129 -1.36 -7.23 -1.21
C SER A 129 -1.91 -7.49 -2.60
N GLU A 130 -3.05 -8.17 -2.70
CA GLU A 130 -3.70 -8.44 -3.99
C GLU A 130 -4.27 -7.17 -4.60
N HIS A 131 -4.83 -6.28 -3.78
CA HIS A 131 -5.46 -5.05 -4.23
C HIS A 131 -4.87 -3.84 -3.53
N ILE A 132 -4.42 -2.85 -4.32
CA ILE A 132 -4.03 -1.52 -3.84
C ILE A 132 -4.76 -0.49 -4.69
N ALA A 133 -5.51 0.42 -4.04
CA ALA A 133 -6.24 1.48 -4.72
C ALA A 133 -6.01 2.83 -4.02
N ASN A 134 -5.75 3.86 -4.81
CA ASN A 134 -5.65 5.23 -4.32
C ASN A 134 -6.57 6.11 -5.15
N LEU A 135 -7.34 6.93 -4.48
CA LEU A 135 -8.28 7.87 -5.07
C LEU A 135 -8.03 9.26 -4.49
N GLN A 136 -7.86 10.23 -5.36
CA GLN A 136 -7.82 11.65 -5.02
C GLN A 136 -8.93 12.37 -5.76
N PHE A 137 -9.81 13.00 -5.02
CA PHE A 137 -10.82 13.88 -5.56
C PHE A 137 -10.64 15.26 -4.96
N GLY A 138 -10.54 16.28 -5.81
CA GLY A 138 -10.22 17.60 -5.31
C GLY A 138 -10.74 18.72 -6.16
N ILE A 139 -10.62 19.91 -5.56
CA ILE A 139 -10.84 21.21 -6.20
C ILE A 139 -9.51 21.92 -6.23
N GLU A 140 -9.15 22.50 -7.36
CA GLU A 140 -8.00 23.38 -7.48
C GLU A 140 -8.37 24.68 -8.20
N ASN A 141 -7.72 25.76 -7.80
CA ASN A 141 -7.79 27.05 -8.46
C ASN A 141 -6.39 27.65 -8.50
N THR A 142 -5.79 27.63 -9.67
CA THR A 142 -4.40 28.10 -9.86
C THR A 142 -4.30 29.61 -9.71
N GLU A 143 -5.33 30.38 -10.12
CA GLU A 143 -5.34 31.85 -10.02
C GLU A 143 -5.50 32.32 -8.56
N LYS A 144 -6.28 31.59 -7.78
CA LYS A 144 -6.52 31.88 -6.36
C LYS A 144 -5.57 31.12 -5.43
N ASP A 145 -4.62 30.32 -5.96
CA ASP A 145 -3.71 29.47 -5.16
C ASP A 145 -4.48 28.64 -4.10
N LEU A 146 -5.59 28.02 -4.51
CA LEU A 146 -6.46 27.20 -3.66
C LEU A 146 -6.40 25.73 -4.09
N GLN A 147 -6.25 24.84 -3.13
CA GLN A 147 -6.36 23.41 -3.32
C GLN A 147 -7.10 22.77 -2.13
N ALA A 148 -8.07 21.91 -2.42
CA ALA A 148 -8.73 21.05 -1.45
C ALA A 148 -8.79 19.65 -2.02
N THR A 149 -8.25 18.65 -1.31
CA THR A 149 -8.14 17.28 -1.79
C THR A 149 -8.60 16.31 -0.74
N LEU A 150 -9.53 15.43 -1.10
CA LEU A 150 -9.89 14.24 -0.37
C LEU A 150 -9.08 13.07 -0.95
N ILE A 151 -8.43 12.30 -0.08
CA ILE A 151 -7.54 11.19 -0.47
C ILE A 151 -8.04 9.94 0.22
N ALA A 152 -8.38 8.92 -0.55
CA ALA A 152 -8.72 7.59 -0.04
C ALA A 152 -7.66 6.60 -0.51
N ASN A 153 -7.10 5.82 0.43
CA ASN A 153 -6.13 4.77 0.14
C ASN A 153 -6.67 3.46 0.70
N TYR A 154 -6.69 2.44 -0.14
CA TYR A 154 -7.09 1.09 0.21
C TYR A 154 -5.98 0.11 -0.10
N VAL A 155 -5.68 -0.76 0.84
CA VAL A 155 -4.73 -1.87 0.70
C VAL A 155 -5.41 -3.11 1.28
N SER A 156 -5.49 -4.18 0.49
CA SER A 156 -6.04 -5.45 0.97
C SER A 156 -5.11 -6.15 1.95
N GLU A 157 -5.65 -7.10 2.68
CA GLU A 157 -4.89 -7.98 3.57
C GLU A 157 -3.69 -8.61 2.87
N ARG A 158 -2.66 -8.91 3.64
CA ARG A 158 -1.43 -9.57 3.16
C ARG A 158 -0.77 -10.37 4.27
N ILE A 159 0.08 -11.30 3.89
CA ILE A 159 0.91 -12.04 4.83
C ILE A 159 2.01 -11.09 5.35
N SER A 160 2.01 -10.84 6.67
CA SER A 160 3.05 -10.05 7.36
C SER A 160 4.25 -10.92 7.74
N ALA A 161 4.00 -12.17 8.20
CA ALA A 161 5.04 -13.14 8.46
C ALA A 161 4.50 -14.58 8.32
N ARG A 162 5.35 -15.52 7.89
CA ARG A 162 4.99 -16.93 7.81
C ARG A 162 4.90 -17.56 9.19
N GLY A 163 3.91 -18.43 9.37
CA GLY A 163 3.88 -19.34 10.48
C GLY A 163 4.84 -20.50 10.27
N ASN A 164 5.40 -21.09 11.33
CA ASN A 164 6.23 -22.28 11.21
C ASN A 164 5.43 -23.55 11.52
N ASN A 165 5.78 -24.66 10.85
CA ASN A 165 5.36 -26.03 11.23
C ASN A 165 3.88 -26.15 11.64
N LEU A 166 2.95 -25.95 10.71
CA LEU A 166 1.50 -26.06 10.91
C LEU A 166 0.85 -24.86 11.62
N ARG A 167 1.55 -23.79 11.90
CA ARG A 167 0.96 -22.53 12.35
C ARG A 167 0.51 -21.75 11.12
N GLN A 168 -0.57 -21.03 11.29
CA GLN A 168 -1.09 -20.13 10.28
C GLN A 168 -0.19 -18.90 10.16
N ASP A 169 -0.18 -18.32 8.98
CA ASP A 169 0.55 -17.09 8.72
C ASP A 169 -0.02 -15.93 9.55
N LEU A 170 0.83 -14.98 9.90
CA LEU A 170 0.43 -13.69 10.46
C LEU A 170 -0.04 -12.81 9.31
N MET A 171 -1.29 -12.40 9.39
CA MET A 171 -1.93 -11.51 8.41
C MET A 171 -1.91 -10.08 8.91
N GLU A 172 -1.69 -9.14 8.02
CA GLU A 172 -1.84 -7.70 8.25
C GLU A 172 -3.02 -7.19 7.43
N ASP A 173 -3.91 -6.41 8.05
CA ASP A 173 -5.05 -5.76 7.42
C ASP A 173 -4.88 -4.23 7.47
N PRO A 174 -4.26 -3.61 6.43
CA PRO A 174 -4.10 -2.15 6.40
C PRO A 174 -5.41 -1.39 6.16
N GLY A 175 -6.36 -1.99 5.42
CA GLY A 175 -7.70 -1.47 5.21
C GLY A 175 -7.77 -0.18 4.39
N LEU A 176 -8.81 0.62 4.68
CA LEU A 176 -9.12 1.88 4.00
C LEU A 176 -8.80 3.07 4.91
N THR A 177 -8.02 4.03 4.42
CA THR A 177 -7.79 5.33 5.08
C THR A 177 -8.38 6.47 4.27
N LEU A 178 -8.78 7.57 4.94
CA LEU A 178 -9.32 8.76 4.32
C LEU A 178 -8.67 10.00 4.93
N ASP A 179 -8.11 10.86 4.06
CA ASP A 179 -7.44 12.09 4.44
C ASP A 179 -8.07 13.30 3.73
N LEU A 180 -8.06 14.46 4.38
CA LEU A 180 -8.43 15.75 3.80
C LEU A 180 -7.25 16.70 3.88
N VAL A 181 -6.87 17.29 2.75
CA VAL A 181 -5.81 18.28 2.68
C VAL A 181 -6.36 19.57 2.05
N LEU A 182 -6.15 20.70 2.75
CA LEU A 182 -6.52 22.03 2.30
C LEU A 182 -5.28 22.89 2.24
N ARG A 183 -5.12 23.64 1.16
CA ARG A 183 -4.03 24.60 0.97
C ARG A 183 -4.56 25.88 0.34
N LYS A 184 -4.16 27.02 0.90
CA LYS A 184 -4.53 28.35 0.41
C LYS A 184 -3.37 29.31 0.57
N THR A 185 -2.93 29.95 -0.52
CA THR A 185 -1.98 31.05 -0.46
C THR A 185 -2.73 32.38 -0.46
N LEU A 186 -2.39 33.22 0.51
CA LEU A 186 -2.83 34.61 0.62
C LEU A 186 -1.66 35.52 0.28
N ARG A 187 -1.91 36.63 -0.40
CA ARG A 187 -0.87 37.59 -0.75
C ARG A 187 -1.06 38.87 0.08
N PHE A 188 -0.04 39.20 0.86
CA PHE A 188 0.00 40.46 1.65
C PHE A 188 1.06 41.38 1.00
N GLY A 189 0.59 42.22 0.08
CA GLY A 189 1.51 42.93 -0.84
C GLY A 189 2.24 41.93 -1.73
N ASP A 190 3.57 41.96 -1.73
CA ASP A 190 4.41 41.05 -2.50
C ASP A 190 4.75 39.73 -1.75
N THR A 191 4.37 39.62 -0.50
CA THR A 191 4.69 38.47 0.35
C THR A 191 3.59 37.41 0.28
N PRO A 192 3.85 36.20 -0.27
CA PRO A 192 2.92 35.09 -0.25
C PRO A 192 2.94 34.40 1.13
N VAL A 193 1.77 34.15 1.69
CA VAL A 193 1.60 33.36 2.93
C VAL A 193 0.71 32.18 2.62
N THR A 194 1.27 30.99 2.70
CA THR A 194 0.54 29.73 2.46
C THR A 194 0.05 29.15 3.78
N LEU A 195 -1.25 28.95 3.86
CA LEU A 195 -1.92 28.25 4.95
C LEU A 195 -2.21 26.81 4.51
N GLY A 196 -1.85 25.84 5.35
CA GLY A 196 -2.16 24.45 5.16
C GLY A 196 -2.94 23.87 6.33
N PHE A 197 -3.88 23.01 6.02
CA PHE A 197 -4.58 22.16 6.98
C PHE A 197 -4.63 20.74 6.44
N ALA A 198 -4.34 19.76 7.29
CA ALA A 198 -4.57 18.36 6.96
C ALA A 198 -5.25 17.64 8.14
N ALA A 199 -6.26 16.86 7.80
CA ALA A 199 -6.89 15.91 8.69
C ALA A 199 -6.62 14.52 8.10
N ARG A 200 -5.97 13.63 8.87
CA ARG A 200 -5.55 12.31 8.41
C ARG A 200 -6.26 11.23 9.19
N ASN A 201 -6.47 10.11 8.51
CA ASN A 201 -7.14 8.95 9.05
C ASN A 201 -8.55 9.26 9.57
N LEU A 202 -9.35 9.97 8.77
CA LEU A 202 -10.72 10.41 9.13
C LEU A 202 -11.68 9.25 9.44
N LEU A 203 -11.37 8.05 8.97
CA LEU A 203 -12.14 6.83 9.25
C LEU A 203 -11.71 6.14 10.55
N ASP A 204 -10.66 6.66 11.22
CA ASP A 204 -10.09 6.07 12.43
C ASP A 204 -9.68 4.60 12.21
N THR A 205 -9.11 4.31 11.03
CA THR A 205 -8.65 2.97 10.68
C THR A 205 -7.47 2.59 11.57
N GLY A 206 -7.62 1.50 12.31
CA GLY A 206 -6.58 0.94 13.16
C GLY A 206 -5.60 0.06 12.39
N TYR A 207 -4.49 -0.24 12.99
CA TYR A 207 -3.57 -1.28 12.54
C TYR A 207 -3.93 -2.61 13.19
N ASP A 208 -4.01 -3.67 12.41
CA ASP A 208 -4.40 -5.00 12.88
C ASP A 208 -3.53 -6.09 12.26
N GLU A 209 -2.85 -6.85 13.13
CA GLU A 209 -2.20 -8.10 12.77
C GLU A 209 -2.88 -9.26 13.51
N TYR A 210 -3.22 -10.30 12.78
CA TYR A 210 -3.95 -11.43 13.32
C TYR A 210 -3.50 -12.75 12.69
N ILE A 211 -3.81 -13.85 13.40
CA ILE A 211 -3.69 -15.22 12.92
C ILE A 211 -5.12 -15.77 12.78
N GLU A 212 -5.40 -16.49 11.70
CA GLU A 212 -6.67 -17.20 11.59
C GLU A 212 -6.69 -18.43 12.49
N GLY A 213 -7.57 -18.46 13.45
CA GLY A 213 -7.83 -19.62 14.30
C GLY A 213 -8.73 -20.65 13.64
N GLY A 214 -8.92 -21.78 14.30
CA GLY A 214 -9.86 -22.82 13.84
C GLY A 214 -11.26 -22.25 13.65
N GLY A 215 -11.84 -22.46 12.44
CA GLY A 215 -13.17 -21.96 12.10
C GLY A 215 -13.23 -20.54 11.55
N GLY A 216 -12.09 -19.94 11.14
CA GLY A 216 -12.02 -18.61 10.54
C GLY A 216 -12.09 -17.46 11.56
N GLN A 217 -11.87 -17.76 12.83
CA GLN A 217 -11.81 -16.72 13.88
C GLN A 217 -10.48 -15.99 13.84
N LYS A 218 -10.52 -14.64 13.73
CA LYS A 218 -9.31 -13.79 13.83
C LYS A 218 -8.83 -13.75 15.29
N ILE A 219 -7.58 -14.13 15.51
CA ILE A 219 -6.87 -13.99 16.79
C ILE A 219 -5.88 -12.86 16.64
N HIS A 220 -6.18 -11.71 17.21
CA HIS A 220 -5.35 -10.50 17.11
C HIS A 220 -4.04 -10.68 17.86
N VAL A 221 -2.94 -10.43 17.19
CA VAL A 221 -1.56 -10.51 17.74
C VAL A 221 -1.06 -9.12 18.07
N LEU A 222 -1.26 -8.16 17.19
CA LEU A 222 -0.91 -6.77 17.40
C LEU A 222 -2.04 -5.89 16.88
N ARG A 223 -2.54 -5.01 17.73
CA ARG A 223 -3.55 -4.03 17.36
C ARG A 223 -3.27 -2.70 18.03
N TYR A 224 -3.33 -1.63 17.25
CA TYR A 224 -3.30 -0.28 17.79
C TYR A 224 -4.07 0.68 16.90
N ASP A 225 -4.62 1.71 17.53
CA ASP A 225 -5.40 2.76 16.86
C ASP A 225 -4.55 4.04 16.81
N PRO A 226 -4.03 4.44 15.62
CA PRO A 226 -3.24 5.66 15.49
C PRO A 226 -4.07 6.93 15.71
N GLY A 227 -5.41 6.80 15.62
CA GLY A 227 -6.35 7.89 15.80
C GLY A 227 -6.42 8.84 14.59
N VAL A 228 -7.33 9.80 14.67
CA VAL A 228 -7.43 10.91 13.71
C VAL A 228 -6.44 12.00 14.08
N SER A 229 -5.62 12.46 13.13
CA SER A 229 -4.65 13.52 13.37
C SER A 229 -4.98 14.79 12.57
N TYR A 230 -4.74 15.94 13.18
CA TYR A 230 -4.92 17.25 12.56
C TYR A 230 -3.62 18.02 12.57
N SER A 231 -3.28 18.66 11.45
CA SER A 231 -2.10 19.52 11.36
C SER A 231 -2.44 20.85 10.68
N PHE A 232 -1.82 21.93 11.17
CA PHE A 232 -1.87 23.26 10.58
C PHE A 232 -0.46 23.71 10.25
N SER A 233 -0.30 24.38 9.13
CA SER A 233 0.98 24.94 8.72
C SER A 233 0.78 26.36 8.18
N ILE A 234 1.77 27.21 8.42
CA ILE A 234 1.90 28.54 7.85
C ILE A 234 3.30 28.64 7.30
N SER A 235 3.45 28.98 6.03
CA SER A 235 4.75 29.20 5.39
C SER A 235 4.75 30.47 4.55
N THR A 236 5.89 31.11 4.43
CA THR A 236 6.09 32.29 3.60
C THR A 236 7.44 32.19 2.90
N GLU A 237 7.52 32.77 1.71
CA GLU A 237 8.75 32.89 0.92
C GLU A 237 9.14 34.38 0.92
N PHE A 238 10.44 34.65 1.15
CA PHE A 238 11.04 36.01 1.16
C PHE A 238 11.92 36.22 -0.07
#